data_352538edba7c19874655a9646ee7ee5a
#
_entry.id   352538edba7c19874655a9646ee7ee5a
#
_cell.length_a   1.000
_cell.length_b   1.000
_cell.length_c   1.000
_cell.angle_alpha   90.00
_cell.angle_beta   90.00
_cell.angle_gamma   90.00
#
_symmetry.space_group_name_H-M   'P 1'
#
loop_
_entity.id
_entity.type
_entity.pdbx_description
1 polymer ?
#
loop_
_entity_poly.entity_id
_entity_poly.type
_entity_poly.pdbx_seq_one_letter_code
_entity_poly.pdbx_strand_id
1 'polypeptide(L)'
;VPLKKIDEVKEDVRIIIRRKNDPRIRKPVEVSLGCVFVGAANPHPCMEDVDTVVAGICKRFAYKPPVPDSGILQQFKVFVANWISSNLTPLSGDVDVSVESWLLSTMYPQWRKKELLRGWINYSDRGLGKEHVAVKSFIKDESYIEYKHARGINARVDIFKCFVGPIFKLIEKELFKNRYFIKYVPVRDRAKFILDNLYQLGSRIMASDYSQYESHFTLEIMEACEFQLYDYMTQNLPTGGAFRHALRSIIGGRNHCTYKNVSVDIDGTRMSGEMNTSLGNGFTNLMLILFTAYSYKWKSFKGVIEGDDGLFTYFGDEPTPGWFKSLGFTIKLQYFDSLNEASFCGLVFDSVDMCVLADPIKLLLNVGWGKAYLLNASQKTSRKMLRAKCMSLYSSYPGCPVVSSFAFNILRLLGPGYVNTNCMNNYKRTMFYQDITGFDFNNRPVVGFGSRIIVSKLFKISVQDQMILEDYFDSMYKIDDWTHPSLVGYCNKDQLHYSDVYVHDSYCHGNCPILRVPHKMTRKRQQKLKKQKPQQRPAVPVVRRPVVKRPNRTMATVMDNSSIGSKIGSALGGVLGHGAQQL
;
A
#
# COMPACT_ATOMS: atom_id res chain seq x y z
N VAL A 1 18.45 -14.04 5.35
CA VAL A 1 18.98 -14.20 3.96
C VAL A 1 20.37 -13.62 3.99
N PRO A 2 21.38 -14.41 3.63
CA PRO A 2 22.75 -13.93 3.66
C PRO A 2 22.89 -12.66 2.82
N LEU A 3 23.48 -11.63 3.38
CA LEU A 3 23.91 -10.40 2.68
C LEU A 3 24.81 -10.69 1.45
N LYS A 4 25.19 -11.94 1.25
CA LYS A 4 26.12 -12.43 0.22
C LYS A 4 25.64 -12.32 -1.24
N LYS A 5 24.49 -11.70 -1.54
CA LYS A 5 24.01 -11.42 -2.91
C LYS A 5 23.44 -10.01 -3.04
N ILE A 6 24.22 -9.01 -2.64
CA ILE A 6 23.85 -7.59 -2.84
C ILE A 6 24.69 -7.01 -3.99
N ASP A 7 24.83 -7.75 -5.08
CA ASP A 7 25.69 -7.33 -6.21
C ASP A 7 24.97 -6.37 -7.19
N GLU A 8 23.73 -5.96 -6.89
CA GLU A 8 22.87 -5.20 -7.81
C GLU A 8 22.30 -3.92 -7.18
N VAL A 9 23.08 -3.23 -6.39
CA VAL A 9 22.69 -1.93 -5.81
C VAL A 9 23.15 -0.79 -6.72
N LYS A 10 22.36 0.28 -6.84
CA LYS A 10 22.74 1.51 -7.55
C LYS A 10 24.05 2.07 -7.01
N GLU A 11 24.88 2.63 -7.87
CA GLU A 11 26.24 3.10 -7.52
C GLU A 11 26.23 4.35 -6.63
N ASP A 12 25.18 5.17 -6.72
CA ASP A 12 24.98 6.40 -5.95
C ASP A 12 24.45 6.17 -4.53
N VAL A 13 24.10 4.93 -4.18
CA VAL A 13 23.51 4.60 -2.89
C VAL A 13 24.54 4.66 -1.78
N ARG A 14 24.24 5.44 -0.73
CA ARG A 14 25.02 5.48 0.51
C ARG A 14 24.15 5.07 1.68
N ILE A 15 24.47 3.91 2.28
CA ILE A 15 23.78 3.40 3.49
C ILE A 15 24.63 3.69 4.71
N ILE A 16 24.06 4.35 5.72
CA ILE A 16 24.73 4.70 6.98
C ILE A 16 23.98 4.04 8.12
N ILE A 17 24.66 3.12 8.82
CA ILE A 17 24.16 2.50 10.05
C ILE A 17 24.51 3.42 11.21
N ARG A 18 23.48 4.11 11.76
CA ARG A 18 23.67 5.08 12.86
C ARG A 18 23.75 4.42 14.22
N ARG A 19 23.09 3.28 14.40
CA ARG A 19 23.13 2.48 15.62
C ARG A 19 23.11 1.00 15.24
N LYS A 20 23.93 0.19 15.89
CA LYS A 20 23.86 -1.27 15.81
C LYS A 20 22.57 -1.77 16.47
N ASN A 21 22.21 -3.00 16.19
CA ASN A 21 21.07 -3.65 16.84
C ASN A 21 21.20 -3.58 18.38
N ASP A 22 20.13 -3.14 19.03
CA ASP A 22 20.01 -3.31 20.48
C ASP A 22 19.66 -4.78 20.75
N PRO A 23 20.43 -5.51 21.60
CA PRO A 23 20.09 -6.88 21.97
C PRO A 23 18.71 -7.00 22.63
N ARG A 24 18.09 -5.87 22.98
CA ARG A 24 16.73 -5.77 23.50
C ARG A 24 15.69 -5.39 22.45
N ILE A 25 15.92 -5.70 21.18
CA ILE A 25 14.97 -5.46 20.09
C ILE A 25 13.58 -5.96 20.49
N ARG A 26 12.59 -5.09 20.39
CA ARG A 26 11.19 -5.44 20.70
C ARG A 26 10.66 -6.40 19.65
N LYS A 27 10.27 -7.58 20.11
CA LYS A 27 9.60 -8.56 19.27
C LYS A 27 8.24 -8.01 18.83
N PRO A 28 7.85 -8.19 17.56
CA PRO A 28 6.49 -7.94 17.14
C PRO A 28 5.51 -8.73 18.02
N VAL A 29 4.39 -8.12 18.40
CA VAL A 29 3.37 -8.76 19.20
C VAL A 29 2.05 -8.71 18.45
N GLU A 30 1.45 -9.87 18.23
CA GLU A 30 0.08 -10.00 17.77
C GLU A 30 -0.80 -10.51 18.91
N VAL A 31 -2.05 -10.06 18.93
CA VAL A 31 -3.03 -10.38 19.96
C VAL A 31 -4.23 -11.04 19.32
N SER A 32 -4.66 -12.21 19.84
CA SER A 32 -5.88 -12.84 19.38
C SER A 32 -7.10 -11.95 19.67
N LEU A 33 -7.94 -11.77 18.68
CA LEU A 33 -9.25 -11.15 18.81
C LEU A 33 -10.32 -12.15 19.32
N GLY A 34 -9.92 -13.41 19.55
CA GLY A 34 -10.75 -14.50 20.04
C GLY A 34 -11.27 -15.44 18.95
N CYS A 35 -10.73 -15.37 17.73
CA CYS A 35 -11.08 -16.25 16.61
C CYS A 35 -9.87 -16.46 15.70
N VAL A 36 -8.85 -17.08 16.23
CA VAL A 36 -7.59 -17.33 15.51
C VAL A 36 -7.55 -18.77 15.03
N PHE A 37 -7.10 -18.97 13.81
CA PHE A 37 -6.69 -20.29 13.36
C PHE A 37 -5.40 -20.70 14.09
N VAL A 38 -5.47 -21.82 14.82
CA VAL A 38 -4.37 -22.36 15.61
C VAL A 38 -3.64 -23.43 14.78
N GLY A 39 -2.34 -23.36 14.71
CA GLY A 39 -1.52 -24.36 14.01
C GLY A 39 -0.78 -23.81 12.78
N ALA A 40 -0.97 -22.54 12.43
CA ALA A 40 -0.19 -21.87 11.40
C ALA A 40 0.47 -20.60 11.93
N ALA A 41 1.68 -20.33 11.46
CA ALA A 41 2.40 -19.10 11.73
C ALA A 41 2.18 -18.09 10.60
N ASN A 42 2.09 -16.81 10.95
CA ASN A 42 2.02 -15.70 10.02
C ASN A 42 3.17 -14.73 10.30
N PRO A 43 4.39 -15.05 9.86
CA PRO A 43 5.59 -14.34 10.26
C PRO A 43 5.62 -12.92 9.74
N HIS A 44 6.13 -12.01 10.57
CA HIS A 44 6.35 -10.59 10.25
C HIS A 44 7.82 -10.27 10.26
N PRO A 45 8.32 -9.39 9.39
CA PRO A 45 9.68 -8.91 9.44
C PRO A 45 9.93 -8.13 10.73
N CYS A 46 11.14 -8.22 11.27
CA CYS A 46 11.54 -7.40 12.39
C CYS A 46 11.81 -5.97 11.92
N MET A 47 10.90 -5.04 12.21
CA MET A 47 10.95 -3.66 11.73
C MET A 47 12.09 -2.82 12.32
N GLU A 48 12.69 -3.26 13.43
CA GLU A 48 13.76 -2.54 14.12
C GLU A 48 15.14 -3.18 13.90
N ASP A 49 15.18 -4.37 13.30
CA ASP A 49 16.41 -5.06 12.99
C ASP A 49 17.16 -4.40 11.83
N VAL A 50 18.43 -4.03 12.08
CA VAL A 50 19.25 -3.28 11.10
C VAL A 50 19.47 -4.11 9.84
N ASP A 51 19.74 -5.40 9.98
CA ASP A 51 20.05 -6.26 8.84
C ASP A 51 18.80 -6.50 7.98
N THR A 52 17.63 -6.67 8.59
CA THR A 52 16.34 -6.73 7.90
C THR A 52 16.07 -5.44 7.12
N VAL A 53 16.34 -4.28 7.73
CA VAL A 53 16.15 -2.98 7.08
C VAL A 53 17.11 -2.82 5.90
N VAL A 54 18.40 -3.10 6.09
CA VAL A 54 19.43 -2.98 5.04
C VAL A 54 19.15 -3.95 3.89
N ALA A 55 18.84 -5.21 4.19
CA ALA A 55 18.49 -6.19 3.15
C ALA A 55 17.24 -5.76 2.34
N GLY A 56 16.22 -5.22 3.03
CA GLY A 56 15.04 -4.67 2.38
C GLY A 56 15.35 -3.47 1.49
N ILE A 57 16.23 -2.57 1.92
CA ILE A 57 16.71 -1.43 1.13
C ILE A 57 17.40 -1.93 -0.15
N CYS A 58 18.41 -2.76 0.00
CA CYS A 58 19.24 -3.23 -1.12
C CYS A 58 18.45 -4.03 -2.16
N LYS A 59 17.56 -4.91 -1.70
CA LYS A 59 16.78 -5.79 -2.59
C LYS A 59 15.53 -5.14 -3.18
N ARG A 60 15.17 -3.94 -2.77
CA ARG A 60 13.98 -3.26 -3.27
C ARG A 60 14.30 -1.91 -3.89
N PHE A 61 14.23 -0.82 -3.16
CA PHE A 61 14.30 0.51 -3.77
C PHE A 61 15.71 0.96 -4.16
N ALA A 62 16.76 0.35 -3.60
CA ALA A 62 18.15 0.59 -4.01
C ALA A 62 18.66 -0.41 -5.06
N TYR A 63 17.81 -1.31 -5.55
CA TYR A 63 18.16 -2.24 -6.63
C TYR A 63 18.58 -1.48 -7.89
N LYS A 64 19.64 -1.95 -8.57
CA LYS A 64 20.14 -1.39 -9.83
C LYS A 64 19.25 -1.82 -10.99
N PRO A 65 18.44 -0.94 -11.59
CA PRO A 65 17.59 -1.29 -12.71
C PRO A 65 18.42 -1.53 -13.99
N PRO A 66 17.86 -2.22 -14.98
CA PRO A 66 18.45 -2.28 -16.32
C PRO A 66 18.63 -0.87 -16.89
N VAL A 67 19.71 -0.67 -17.65
CA VAL A 67 19.90 0.56 -18.42
C VAL A 67 18.99 0.50 -19.64
N PRO A 68 18.13 1.50 -19.88
CA PRO A 68 17.28 1.52 -21.06
C PRO A 68 18.09 1.72 -22.35
N ASP A 69 17.61 1.18 -23.45
CA ASP A 69 18.11 1.53 -24.77
C ASP A 69 17.70 2.97 -25.12
N SER A 70 18.66 3.80 -25.47
CA SER A 70 18.42 5.24 -25.71
C SER A 70 17.48 5.51 -26.89
N GLY A 71 17.54 4.71 -27.94
CA GLY A 71 16.65 4.83 -29.10
C GLY A 71 15.22 4.46 -28.78
N ILE A 72 15.03 3.33 -28.07
CA ILE A 72 13.71 2.85 -27.65
C ILE A 72 13.11 3.82 -26.62
N LEU A 73 13.91 4.32 -25.66
CA LEU A 73 13.45 5.27 -24.67
C LEU A 73 13.00 6.60 -25.31
N GLN A 74 13.71 7.06 -26.33
CA GLN A 74 13.30 8.26 -27.07
C GLN A 74 11.98 8.04 -27.83
N GLN A 75 11.79 6.88 -28.45
CA GLN A 75 10.50 6.52 -29.07
C GLN A 75 9.37 6.45 -28.03
N PHE A 76 9.64 5.85 -26.87
CA PHE A 76 8.71 5.80 -25.75
C PHE A 76 8.34 7.21 -25.28
N LYS A 77 9.31 8.10 -25.12
CA LYS A 77 9.08 9.49 -24.74
C LYS A 77 8.12 10.22 -25.69
N VAL A 78 8.34 10.06 -27.00
CA VAL A 78 7.46 10.65 -28.03
C VAL A 78 6.06 10.02 -27.97
N PHE A 79 5.97 8.71 -27.80
CA PHE A 79 4.70 8.01 -27.66
C PHE A 79 3.90 8.53 -26.47
N VAL A 80 4.54 8.71 -25.31
CA VAL A 80 3.90 9.23 -24.08
C VAL A 80 3.36 10.65 -24.32
N ALA A 81 4.13 11.54 -24.93
CA ALA A 81 3.70 12.91 -25.25
C ALA A 81 2.44 12.91 -26.13
N ASN A 82 2.45 12.10 -27.19
CA ASN A 82 1.32 11.97 -28.12
C ASN A 82 0.08 11.38 -27.43
N TRP A 83 0.28 10.37 -26.59
CA TRP A 83 -0.85 9.78 -25.86
C TRP A 83 -1.50 10.78 -24.90
N ILE A 84 -0.68 11.50 -24.12
CA ILE A 84 -1.15 12.52 -23.17
C ILE A 84 -2.00 13.57 -23.91
N SER A 85 -1.46 14.17 -24.97
CA SER A 85 -2.14 15.24 -25.72
C SER A 85 -3.43 14.78 -26.40
N SER A 86 -3.51 13.50 -26.77
CA SER A 86 -4.70 12.92 -27.44
C SER A 86 -5.77 12.44 -26.47
N ASN A 87 -5.44 12.17 -25.19
CA ASN A 87 -6.35 11.49 -24.25
C ASN A 87 -6.68 12.30 -23.00
N LEU A 88 -5.95 13.37 -22.72
CA LEU A 88 -6.13 14.18 -21.52
C LEU A 88 -6.37 15.65 -21.87
N THR A 89 -7.04 16.34 -20.97
CA THR A 89 -7.21 17.81 -21.02
C THR A 89 -6.48 18.41 -19.82
N PRO A 90 -5.64 19.43 -20.03
CA PRO A 90 -4.96 20.11 -18.94
C PRO A 90 -5.93 20.66 -17.89
N LEU A 91 -5.50 20.75 -16.65
CA LEU A 91 -6.28 21.41 -15.60
C LEU A 91 -6.52 22.87 -15.97
N SER A 92 -7.73 23.37 -15.69
CA SER A 92 -8.07 24.78 -15.89
C SER A 92 -7.22 25.66 -14.96
N GLY A 93 -6.87 26.86 -15.45
CA GLY A 93 -6.04 27.81 -14.68
C GLY A 93 -6.69 28.36 -13.41
N ASP A 94 -8.02 28.27 -13.33
CA ASP A 94 -8.84 28.73 -12.20
C ASP A 94 -9.24 27.64 -11.20
N VAL A 95 -8.75 26.38 -11.42
CA VAL A 95 -9.07 25.29 -10.50
C VAL A 95 -8.48 25.54 -9.10
N ASP A 96 -9.28 25.21 -8.09
CA ASP A 96 -8.85 25.38 -6.68
C ASP A 96 -7.78 24.34 -6.29
N VAL A 97 -6.56 24.84 -6.12
CA VAL A 97 -5.39 24.06 -5.65
C VAL A 97 -5.06 24.32 -4.18
N SER A 98 -6.02 24.85 -3.39
CA SER A 98 -5.82 25.10 -1.97
C SER A 98 -5.67 23.81 -1.16
N VAL A 99 -4.91 23.89 -0.07
CA VAL A 99 -4.73 22.77 0.86
C VAL A 99 -6.05 22.48 1.58
N GLU A 100 -6.84 23.48 1.86
CA GLU A 100 -8.15 23.38 2.48
C GLU A 100 -9.09 22.51 1.65
N SER A 101 -9.27 22.84 0.39
CA SER A 101 -10.12 22.08 -0.56
C SER A 101 -9.61 20.64 -0.74
N TRP A 102 -8.28 20.48 -0.89
CA TRP A 102 -7.68 19.14 -0.95
C TRP A 102 -8.00 18.33 0.30
N LEU A 103 -7.82 18.88 1.51
CA LEU A 103 -8.08 18.19 2.77
C LEU A 103 -9.56 17.80 2.90
N LEU A 104 -10.51 18.64 2.42
CA LEU A 104 -11.93 18.28 2.39
C LEU A 104 -12.17 17.02 1.56
N SER A 105 -11.51 16.89 0.42
CA SER A 105 -11.63 15.73 -0.48
C SER A 105 -10.89 14.48 0.01
N THR A 106 -10.03 14.58 1.03
CA THR A 106 -9.28 13.43 1.57
C THR A 106 -10.10 12.67 2.60
N MET A 107 -9.75 11.38 2.77
CA MET A 107 -10.32 10.52 3.81
C MET A 107 -9.54 10.55 5.12
N TYR A 108 -8.69 11.54 5.33
CA TYR A 108 -8.01 11.71 6.60
C TYR A 108 -9.02 11.97 7.74
N PRO A 109 -8.81 11.42 8.95
CA PRO A 109 -9.64 11.76 10.09
C PRO A 109 -9.51 13.24 10.44
N GLN A 110 -10.55 13.84 11.04
CA GLN A 110 -10.63 15.28 11.29
C GLN A 110 -9.42 15.83 12.08
N TRP A 111 -8.92 15.06 13.07
CA TRP A 111 -7.74 15.47 13.82
C TRP A 111 -6.51 15.60 12.92
N ARG A 112 -6.37 14.70 11.91
CA ARG A 112 -5.25 14.72 10.97
C ARG A 112 -5.37 15.87 9.97
N LYS A 113 -6.59 16.17 9.49
CA LYS A 113 -6.85 17.33 8.63
C LYS A 113 -6.46 18.63 9.34
N LYS A 114 -6.88 18.78 10.62
CA LYS A 114 -6.53 19.93 11.44
C LYS A 114 -5.01 20.05 11.68
N GLU A 115 -4.31 18.93 11.88
CA GLU A 115 -2.86 18.89 12.07
C GLU A 115 -2.13 19.37 10.81
N LEU A 116 -2.50 18.83 9.64
CA LEU A 116 -1.91 19.18 8.34
C LEU A 116 -2.16 20.67 8.02
N LEU A 117 -3.38 21.12 8.17
CA LEU A 117 -3.74 22.52 7.92
C LEU A 117 -2.99 23.48 8.86
N ARG A 118 -2.93 23.17 10.16
CA ARG A 118 -2.15 23.97 11.11
C ARG A 118 -0.67 24.02 10.75
N GLY A 119 -0.08 22.88 10.37
CA GLY A 119 1.30 22.80 9.90
C GLY A 119 1.53 23.68 8.68
N TRP A 120 0.61 23.65 7.72
CA TRP A 120 0.66 24.45 6.51
C TRP A 120 0.53 25.95 6.76
N ILE A 121 -0.45 26.38 7.56
CA ILE A 121 -0.64 27.80 7.93
C ILE A 121 0.58 28.37 8.68
N ASN A 122 1.22 27.54 9.53
CA ASN A 122 2.41 27.95 10.26
C ASN A 122 3.70 27.86 9.43
N TYR A 123 3.63 27.33 8.24
CA TYR A 123 4.74 27.30 7.32
C TYR A 123 5.03 28.73 6.85
N SER A 124 6.26 29.19 7.05
CA SER A 124 6.68 30.53 6.64
C SER A 124 7.03 30.57 5.16
N ASP A 125 6.73 31.66 4.48
CA ASP A 125 6.92 31.91 3.03
C ASP A 125 8.40 31.90 2.54
N ARG A 126 9.31 31.29 3.32
CA ARG A 126 10.76 31.25 3.02
C ARG A 126 11.16 30.17 2.02
N GLY A 127 10.19 29.52 1.36
CA GLY A 127 10.45 28.41 0.44
C GLY A 127 10.67 27.06 1.16
N LEU A 128 10.76 25.99 0.39
CA LEU A 128 10.93 24.62 0.92
C LEU A 128 12.39 24.40 1.34
N GLY A 129 12.66 24.37 2.65
CA GLY A 129 13.96 23.98 3.21
C GLY A 129 14.14 22.46 3.24
N LYS A 130 15.36 21.99 3.56
CA LYS A 130 15.69 20.55 3.65
C LYS A 130 14.80 19.78 4.62
N GLU A 131 14.38 20.40 5.72
CA GLU A 131 13.45 19.83 6.72
C GLU A 131 12.05 19.64 6.16
N HIS A 132 11.63 20.43 5.17
CA HIS A 132 10.32 20.38 4.54
C HIS A 132 10.22 19.31 3.43
N VAL A 133 11.36 18.75 3.00
CA VAL A 133 11.44 17.71 1.96
C VAL A 133 12.02 16.39 2.47
N ALA A 134 12.32 16.30 3.75
CA ALA A 134 12.90 15.11 4.37
C ALA A 134 12.00 13.87 4.21
N VAL A 135 12.62 12.70 4.05
CA VAL A 135 11.92 11.41 3.92
C VAL A 135 12.04 10.62 5.21
N LYS A 136 10.89 10.36 5.86
CA LYS A 136 10.80 9.47 7.02
C LYS A 136 10.45 8.08 6.54
N SER A 137 11.28 7.11 6.89
CA SER A 137 11.19 5.75 6.39
C SER A 137 10.97 4.75 7.51
N PHE A 138 10.21 3.71 7.23
CA PHE A 138 9.95 2.60 8.14
C PHE A 138 9.64 1.33 7.35
N ILE A 139 9.84 0.18 7.97
CA ILE A 139 9.43 -1.10 7.38
C ILE A 139 7.92 -1.25 7.51
N LYS A 140 7.27 -1.63 6.42
CA LYS A 140 5.83 -1.88 6.37
C LYS A 140 5.46 -3.05 7.27
N ASP A 141 4.51 -2.82 8.17
CA ASP A 141 4.00 -3.84 9.07
C ASP A 141 3.01 -4.75 8.32
N GLU A 142 3.54 -5.80 7.73
CA GLU A 142 2.79 -6.83 6.99
C GLU A 142 3.41 -8.20 7.21
N SER A 143 2.60 -9.24 7.07
CA SER A 143 3.04 -10.63 7.13
C SER A 143 3.26 -11.20 5.73
N TYR A 144 4.16 -12.16 5.64
CA TYR A 144 4.45 -12.87 4.41
C TYR A 144 4.26 -14.38 4.60
N ILE A 145 3.56 -15.04 3.68
CA ILE A 145 3.43 -16.49 3.67
C ILE A 145 4.75 -17.13 3.22
N GLU A 146 5.37 -16.54 2.20
CA GLU A 146 6.68 -16.91 1.68
C GLU A 146 7.72 -15.89 2.10
N TYR A 147 9.00 -16.29 2.15
CA TYR A 147 10.08 -15.37 2.42
C TYR A 147 10.14 -14.25 1.36
N LYS A 148 10.01 -13.03 1.82
CA LYS A 148 10.21 -11.81 1.01
C LYS A 148 11.00 -10.78 1.80
N HIS A 149 11.92 -10.08 1.14
CA HIS A 149 12.59 -8.95 1.76
C HIS A 149 11.57 -7.90 2.20
N ALA A 150 11.77 -7.38 3.40
CA ALA A 150 10.87 -6.41 4.00
C ALA A 150 10.71 -5.16 3.12
N ARG A 151 9.46 -4.70 2.95
CA ARG A 151 9.17 -3.49 2.19
C ARG A 151 9.33 -2.25 3.05
N GLY A 152 10.13 -1.29 2.57
CA GLY A 152 10.22 0.04 3.16
C GLY A 152 9.11 0.96 2.66
N ILE A 153 8.58 1.78 3.56
CA ILE A 153 7.72 2.91 3.22
C ILE A 153 8.53 4.18 3.43
N ASN A 154 8.64 4.99 2.40
CA ASN A 154 9.43 6.21 2.35
C ASN A 154 8.49 7.40 2.15
N ALA A 155 8.09 8.05 3.24
CA ALA A 155 7.09 9.11 3.21
C ALA A 155 7.72 10.48 3.49
N ARG A 156 7.48 11.45 2.63
CA ARG A 156 7.90 12.82 2.88
C ARG A 156 7.10 13.45 4.01
N VAL A 157 7.70 14.45 4.62
CA VAL A 157 7.08 15.24 5.68
C VAL A 157 5.84 15.99 5.18
N ASP A 158 5.02 16.41 6.11
CA ASP A 158 3.68 16.91 5.85
C ASP A 158 3.63 18.21 5.03
N ILE A 159 4.61 19.09 5.20
CA ILE A 159 4.67 20.34 4.43
C ILE A 159 4.77 20.06 2.94
N PHE A 160 5.66 19.13 2.53
CA PHE A 160 5.75 18.76 1.13
C PHE A 160 4.46 18.11 0.61
N LYS A 161 3.79 17.29 1.45
CA LYS A 161 2.49 16.71 1.08
C LYS A 161 1.42 17.77 0.87
N CYS A 162 1.39 18.81 1.69
CA CYS A 162 0.48 19.94 1.51
C CYS A 162 0.80 20.73 0.25
N PHE A 163 2.08 20.86 -0.08
CA PHE A 163 2.52 21.58 -1.28
C PHE A 163 2.11 20.86 -2.57
N VAL A 164 2.30 19.53 -2.67
CA VAL A 164 2.04 18.77 -3.93
C VAL A 164 0.68 18.10 -3.95
N GLY A 165 0.10 17.78 -2.79
CA GLY A 165 -1.10 16.97 -2.65
C GLY A 165 -2.33 17.49 -3.38
N PRO A 166 -2.66 18.79 -3.32
CA PRO A 166 -3.77 19.38 -4.05
C PRO A 166 -3.69 19.11 -5.55
N ILE A 167 -2.54 19.39 -6.16
CA ILE A 167 -2.33 19.24 -7.60
C ILE A 167 -2.33 17.76 -8.01
N PHE A 168 -1.61 16.90 -7.29
CA PHE A 168 -1.64 15.46 -7.59
C PHE A 168 -3.05 14.87 -7.47
N LYS A 169 -3.85 15.32 -6.51
CA LYS A 169 -5.22 14.83 -6.37
C LYS A 169 -6.13 15.22 -7.53
N LEU A 170 -5.94 16.40 -8.08
CA LEU A 170 -6.66 16.84 -9.28
C LEU A 170 -6.23 16.03 -10.51
N ILE A 171 -4.94 15.83 -10.72
CA ILE A 171 -4.43 15.00 -11.84
C ILE A 171 -4.94 13.55 -11.68
N GLU A 172 -4.89 12.99 -10.47
CA GLU A 172 -5.41 11.64 -10.17
C GLU A 172 -6.89 11.53 -10.54
N LYS A 173 -7.69 12.54 -10.19
CA LYS A 173 -9.13 12.55 -10.47
C LYS A 173 -9.41 12.54 -11.98
N GLU A 174 -8.61 13.22 -12.78
CA GLU A 174 -8.75 13.21 -14.24
C GLU A 174 -8.23 11.92 -14.87
N LEU A 175 -7.03 11.48 -14.51
CA LEU A 175 -6.43 10.28 -15.08
C LEU A 175 -7.26 9.02 -14.80
N PHE A 176 -7.75 8.86 -13.58
CA PHE A 176 -8.49 7.65 -13.18
C PHE A 176 -9.93 7.58 -13.67
N LYS A 177 -10.40 8.56 -14.45
CA LYS A 177 -11.61 8.42 -15.28
C LYS A 177 -11.40 7.48 -16.47
N ASN A 178 -10.14 7.27 -16.84
CA ASN A 178 -9.81 6.40 -17.96
C ASN A 178 -10.13 4.94 -17.61
N ARG A 179 -10.75 4.23 -18.57
CA ARG A 179 -11.22 2.84 -18.43
C ARG A 179 -10.17 1.81 -18.01
N TYR A 180 -8.90 2.14 -18.15
CA TYR A 180 -7.82 1.25 -17.73
C TYR A 180 -7.62 1.19 -16.21
N PHE A 181 -8.17 2.12 -15.44
CA PHE A 181 -7.98 2.17 -14.00
C PHE A 181 -9.19 1.62 -13.24
N ILE A 182 -8.92 0.66 -12.33
CA ILE A 182 -9.96 0.00 -11.50
C ILE A 182 -10.13 0.65 -10.12
N LYS A 183 -9.40 1.71 -9.85
CA LYS A 183 -9.19 2.29 -8.52
C LYS A 183 -10.45 2.49 -7.68
N TYR A 184 -11.55 2.88 -8.29
CA TYR A 184 -12.80 3.20 -7.59
C TYR A 184 -13.86 2.11 -7.67
N VAL A 185 -13.54 0.95 -8.24
CA VAL A 185 -14.46 -0.18 -8.33
C VAL A 185 -14.39 -0.98 -7.02
N PRO A 186 -15.51 -1.13 -6.27
CA PRO A 186 -15.56 -1.98 -5.08
C PRO A 186 -15.10 -3.39 -5.37
N VAL A 187 -14.46 -4.06 -4.40
CA VAL A 187 -13.87 -5.39 -4.62
C VAL A 187 -14.91 -6.38 -5.14
N ARG A 188 -16.11 -6.42 -4.54
CA ARG A 188 -17.19 -7.33 -4.94
C ARG A 188 -17.65 -7.15 -6.39
N ASP A 189 -17.50 -5.94 -6.95
CA ASP A 189 -17.98 -5.61 -8.31
C ASP A 189 -16.86 -5.81 -9.37
N ARG A 190 -15.62 -6.11 -8.93
CA ARG A 190 -14.46 -6.23 -9.81
C ARG A 190 -14.57 -7.41 -10.77
N ALA A 191 -15.19 -8.53 -10.39
CA ALA A 191 -15.39 -9.65 -11.30
C ALA A 191 -16.17 -9.23 -12.54
N LYS A 192 -17.34 -8.61 -12.33
CA LYS A 192 -18.16 -8.08 -13.43
C LYS A 192 -17.41 -7.03 -14.26
N PHE A 193 -16.77 -6.06 -13.58
CA PHE A 193 -16.02 -5.01 -14.26
C PHE A 193 -14.92 -5.57 -15.16
N ILE A 194 -14.13 -6.53 -14.66
CA ILE A 194 -13.01 -7.13 -15.40
C ILE A 194 -13.52 -7.96 -16.58
N LEU A 195 -14.54 -8.78 -16.37
CA LEU A 195 -15.10 -9.62 -17.43
C LEU A 195 -15.74 -8.78 -18.53
N ASP A 196 -16.55 -7.78 -18.19
CA ASP A 196 -17.19 -6.86 -19.16
C ASP A 196 -16.13 -6.09 -19.98
N ASN A 197 -15.01 -5.70 -19.35
CA ASN A 197 -13.99 -4.89 -20.02
C ASN A 197 -12.94 -5.72 -20.76
N LEU A 198 -12.59 -6.91 -20.29
CA LEU A 198 -11.45 -7.67 -20.82
C LEU A 198 -11.85 -8.88 -21.68
N TYR A 199 -13.02 -9.45 -21.49
CA TYR A 199 -13.37 -10.65 -22.20
C TYR A 199 -13.36 -10.45 -23.73
N GLN A 200 -12.62 -11.31 -24.42
CA GLN A 200 -12.53 -11.39 -25.88
C GLN A 200 -12.25 -12.84 -26.24
N LEU A 201 -13.14 -13.46 -27.00
CA LEU A 201 -12.98 -14.85 -27.42
C LEU A 201 -11.71 -15.02 -28.28
N GLY A 202 -10.85 -15.97 -27.89
CA GLY A 202 -9.60 -16.30 -28.60
C GLY A 202 -8.47 -15.28 -28.39
N SER A 203 -8.64 -14.29 -27.52
CA SER A 203 -7.53 -13.37 -27.17
C SER A 203 -6.49 -14.03 -26.26
N ARG A 204 -5.26 -13.54 -26.32
CA ARG A 204 -4.25 -13.84 -25.31
C ARG A 204 -4.58 -13.10 -24.02
N ILE A 205 -4.30 -13.71 -22.88
CA ILE A 205 -4.51 -13.16 -21.56
C ILE A 205 -3.17 -13.08 -20.85
N MET A 206 -2.77 -11.88 -20.42
CA MET A 206 -1.47 -11.61 -19.82
C MET A 206 -1.63 -10.81 -18.53
N ALA A 207 -1.02 -11.26 -17.44
CA ALA A 207 -0.81 -10.45 -16.24
C ALA A 207 0.66 -10.04 -16.13
N SER A 208 0.89 -8.84 -15.60
CA SER A 208 2.22 -8.27 -15.37
C SER A 208 2.48 -8.06 -13.88
N ASP A 209 3.69 -8.41 -13.43
CA ASP A 209 4.21 -8.17 -12.09
C ASP A 209 5.65 -7.64 -12.22
N TYR A 210 5.85 -6.37 -11.86
CA TYR A 210 7.18 -5.76 -11.92
C TYR A 210 8.01 -6.14 -10.69
N SER A 211 9.24 -6.53 -10.92
CA SER A 211 10.19 -6.79 -9.84
C SER A 211 10.80 -5.48 -9.36
N GLN A 212 10.68 -5.15 -8.06
CA GLN A 212 11.26 -3.93 -7.44
C GLN A 212 10.88 -2.64 -8.18
N TYR A 213 9.63 -2.50 -8.58
CA TYR A 213 9.14 -1.47 -9.49
C TYR A 213 9.64 -0.06 -9.16
N GLU A 214 9.60 0.34 -7.88
CA GLU A 214 10.01 1.66 -7.43
C GLU A 214 11.49 1.99 -7.74
N SER A 215 12.38 0.99 -7.79
CA SER A 215 13.80 1.20 -8.08
C SER A 215 14.08 1.62 -9.53
N HIS A 216 13.15 1.30 -10.44
CA HIS A 216 13.29 1.59 -11.87
C HIS A 216 13.01 3.06 -12.23
N PHE A 217 12.40 3.82 -11.31
CA PHE A 217 12.10 5.24 -11.51
C PHE A 217 13.36 6.10 -11.34
N THR A 218 14.29 6.01 -12.29
CA THR A 218 15.39 6.96 -12.41
C THR A 218 14.87 8.31 -12.90
N LEU A 219 15.65 9.39 -12.73
CA LEU A 219 15.27 10.71 -13.28
C LEU A 219 14.97 10.61 -14.78
N GLU A 220 15.79 9.86 -15.54
CA GLU A 220 15.62 9.66 -16.97
C GLU A 220 14.25 9.02 -17.30
N ILE A 221 13.85 7.97 -16.56
CA ILE A 221 12.55 7.32 -16.74
C ILE A 221 11.39 8.25 -16.33
N MET A 222 11.55 9.01 -15.23
CA MET A 222 10.54 9.98 -14.80
C MET A 222 10.34 11.07 -15.86
N GLU A 223 11.42 11.59 -16.45
CA GLU A 223 11.38 12.58 -17.54
C GLU A 223 10.80 11.99 -18.84
N ALA A 224 11.05 10.72 -19.12
CA ALA A 224 10.50 10.07 -20.30
C ALA A 224 9.00 9.79 -20.18
N CYS A 225 8.44 9.71 -18.98
CA CYS A 225 7.07 9.29 -18.75
C CYS A 225 6.28 10.25 -17.84
N GLU A 226 6.35 10.07 -16.52
CA GLU A 226 5.41 10.71 -15.60
C GLU A 226 5.56 12.24 -15.49
N PHE A 227 6.77 12.78 -15.66
CA PHE A 227 6.95 14.22 -15.63
C PHE A 227 6.30 14.92 -16.84
N GLN A 228 6.18 14.24 -17.98
CA GLN A 228 5.42 14.75 -19.11
C GLN A 228 3.92 14.89 -18.78
N LEU A 229 3.35 13.92 -18.04
CA LEU A 229 1.97 14.01 -17.53
C LEU A 229 1.80 15.24 -16.65
N TYR A 230 2.73 15.45 -15.71
CA TYR A 230 2.64 16.57 -14.77
C TYR A 230 2.85 17.92 -15.47
N ASP A 231 3.76 17.99 -16.43
CA ASP A 231 3.98 19.18 -17.24
C ASP A 231 2.72 19.58 -18.00
N TYR A 232 2.14 18.63 -18.71
CA TYR A 232 0.92 18.84 -19.51
C TYR A 232 -0.27 19.23 -18.66
N MET A 233 -0.53 18.46 -17.59
CA MET A 233 -1.70 18.69 -16.74
C MET A 233 -1.64 20.02 -16.00
N THR A 234 -0.46 20.54 -15.70
CA THR A 234 -0.28 21.78 -14.92
C THR A 234 0.14 22.99 -15.75
N GLN A 235 0.11 22.90 -17.08
CA GLN A 235 0.61 23.98 -17.95
C GLN A 235 -0.16 25.31 -17.81
N ASN A 236 -1.45 25.24 -17.51
CA ASN A 236 -2.31 26.42 -17.34
C ASN A 236 -2.40 26.92 -15.88
N LEU A 237 -1.84 26.16 -14.91
CA LEU A 237 -1.89 26.57 -13.52
C LEU A 237 -0.89 27.69 -13.23
N PRO A 238 -1.30 28.76 -12.54
CA PRO A 238 -0.37 29.83 -12.12
C PRO A 238 0.82 29.30 -11.29
N THR A 239 0.56 28.25 -10.48
CA THR A 239 1.56 27.58 -9.63
C THR A 239 2.28 26.43 -10.31
N GLY A 240 1.92 26.12 -11.57
CA GLY A 240 2.39 24.94 -12.29
C GLY A 240 3.91 24.92 -12.48
N GLY A 241 4.54 26.08 -12.75
CA GLY A 241 5.98 26.18 -12.91
C GLY A 241 6.76 25.79 -11.65
N ALA A 242 6.37 26.34 -10.50
CA ALA A 242 6.98 26.00 -9.22
C ALA A 242 6.77 24.53 -8.83
N PHE A 243 5.59 23.99 -9.09
CA PHE A 243 5.29 22.56 -8.88
C PHE A 243 6.21 21.67 -9.71
N ARG A 244 6.32 21.90 -11.03
CA ARG A 244 7.17 21.11 -11.93
C ARG A 244 8.64 21.17 -11.56
N HIS A 245 9.14 22.36 -11.17
CA HIS A 245 10.51 22.54 -10.69
C HIS A 245 10.73 21.73 -9.40
N ALA A 246 9.83 21.80 -8.44
CA ALA A 246 9.95 21.04 -7.18
C ALA A 246 9.92 19.52 -7.40
N LEU A 247 9.15 19.01 -8.38
CA LEU A 247 9.16 17.58 -8.69
C LEU A 247 10.53 17.12 -9.19
N ARG A 248 11.15 17.85 -10.10
CA ARG A 248 12.46 17.50 -10.65
C ARG A 248 13.56 17.59 -9.61
N SER A 249 13.61 18.69 -8.87
CA SER A 249 14.66 18.92 -7.88
C SER A 249 14.51 18.05 -6.62
N ILE A 250 13.29 17.67 -6.22
CA ILE A 250 13.04 16.97 -4.97
C ILE A 250 12.74 15.49 -5.20
N ILE A 251 11.76 15.15 -6.06
CA ILE A 251 11.38 13.75 -6.32
C ILE A 251 12.42 13.08 -7.23
N GLY A 252 12.82 13.77 -8.30
CA GLY A 252 13.86 13.31 -9.23
C GLY A 252 15.29 13.49 -8.73
N GLY A 253 15.50 14.29 -7.68
CA GLY A 253 16.82 14.60 -7.12
C GLY A 253 17.32 13.61 -6.08
N ARG A 254 18.31 14.06 -5.29
CA ARG A 254 18.89 13.25 -4.20
C ARG A 254 17.97 13.17 -3.00
N ASN A 255 17.64 11.95 -2.61
CA ASN A 255 16.73 11.66 -1.50
C ASN A 255 17.52 11.18 -0.27
N HIS A 256 17.24 11.79 0.90
CA HIS A 256 17.75 11.35 2.19
C HIS A 256 16.65 10.65 2.99
N CYS A 257 16.72 9.31 3.06
CA CYS A 257 15.73 8.46 3.72
C CYS A 257 16.19 8.11 5.14
N THR A 258 15.38 8.42 6.15
CA THR A 258 15.72 8.22 7.56
C THR A 258 14.86 7.13 8.20
N TYR A 259 15.41 5.93 8.39
CA TYR A 259 14.87 4.88 9.24
C TYR A 259 15.33 5.10 10.70
N LYS A 260 14.83 4.29 11.64
CA LYS A 260 15.16 4.40 13.07
C LYS A 260 16.68 4.31 13.34
N ASN A 261 17.35 3.31 12.78
CA ASN A 261 18.76 3.03 13.01
C ASN A 261 19.64 3.17 11.76
N VAL A 262 19.04 3.39 10.60
CA VAL A 262 19.70 3.44 9.29
C VAL A 262 19.27 4.69 8.56
N SER A 263 20.16 5.31 7.81
CA SER A 263 19.81 6.31 6.80
C SER A 263 20.38 5.93 5.46
N VAL A 264 19.72 6.38 4.39
CA VAL A 264 20.07 6.07 3.02
C VAL A 264 19.99 7.34 2.19
N ASP A 265 21.05 7.62 1.45
CA ASP A 265 21.06 8.62 0.38
C ASP A 265 20.96 7.89 -0.96
N ILE A 266 20.07 8.34 -1.84
CA ILE A 266 19.82 7.73 -3.14
C ILE A 266 19.29 8.77 -4.13
N ASP A 267 19.77 8.76 -5.35
CA ASP A 267 19.29 9.63 -6.42
C ASP A 267 18.06 9.04 -7.12
N GLY A 268 17.26 9.90 -7.72
CA GLY A 268 16.10 9.62 -8.55
C GLY A 268 15.49 8.23 -8.38
N THR A 269 14.59 8.07 -7.41
CA THR A 269 13.97 6.78 -7.13
C THR A 269 12.57 7.01 -6.55
N ARG A 270 11.59 6.20 -6.96
CA ARG A 270 10.24 6.28 -6.39
C ARG A 270 10.24 6.00 -4.89
N MET A 271 9.84 6.97 -4.12
CA MET A 271 9.58 6.80 -2.70
C MET A 271 8.17 6.23 -2.52
N SER A 272 8.06 4.97 -2.06
CA SER A 272 6.78 4.24 -1.95
C SER A 272 5.75 4.82 -0.95
N GLY A 273 5.99 6.01 -0.42
CA GLY A 273 5.07 6.78 0.43
C GLY A 273 4.84 8.20 -0.07
N GLU A 274 5.26 8.53 -1.29
CA GLU A 274 4.98 9.80 -1.96
C GLU A 274 3.50 9.96 -2.32
N MET A 275 3.07 11.21 -2.46
CA MET A 275 1.69 11.51 -2.83
C MET A 275 1.33 11.02 -4.24
N ASN A 276 2.31 10.95 -5.14
CA ASN A 276 2.13 10.49 -6.52
C ASN A 276 2.42 9.00 -6.73
N THR A 277 2.68 8.20 -5.68
CA THR A 277 3.07 6.78 -5.86
C THR A 277 2.03 6.01 -6.68
N SER A 278 0.74 6.09 -6.33
CA SER A 278 -0.32 5.40 -7.07
C SER A 278 -0.53 5.99 -8.46
N LEU A 279 -0.48 7.31 -8.59
CA LEU A 279 -0.65 8.04 -9.83
C LEU A 279 0.49 7.73 -10.81
N GLY A 280 1.72 7.96 -10.39
CA GLY A 280 2.91 7.79 -11.23
C GLY A 280 3.18 6.32 -11.58
N ASN A 281 3.01 5.40 -10.61
CA ASN A 281 3.17 3.97 -10.89
C ASN A 281 2.12 3.49 -11.91
N GLY A 282 0.86 3.84 -11.71
CA GLY A 282 -0.22 3.42 -12.60
C GLY A 282 -0.10 4.05 -14.00
N PHE A 283 0.25 5.33 -14.07
CA PHE A 283 0.46 5.99 -15.36
C PHE A 283 1.64 5.38 -16.13
N THR A 284 2.79 5.18 -15.47
CA THR A 284 3.96 4.58 -16.11
C THR A 284 3.68 3.14 -16.57
N ASN A 285 2.99 2.32 -15.76
CA ASN A 285 2.57 0.99 -16.16
C ASN A 285 1.67 1.04 -17.40
N LEU A 286 0.67 1.94 -17.42
CA LEU A 286 -0.20 2.12 -18.59
C LEU A 286 0.60 2.48 -19.85
N MET A 287 1.52 3.43 -19.75
CA MET A 287 2.31 3.87 -20.89
C MET A 287 3.23 2.77 -21.42
N LEU A 288 3.88 2.00 -20.54
CA LEU A 288 4.74 0.88 -20.93
C LEU A 288 3.95 -0.18 -21.72
N ILE A 289 2.78 -0.54 -21.26
CA ILE A 289 1.95 -1.56 -21.92
C ILE A 289 1.33 -1.05 -23.22
N LEU A 290 0.85 0.20 -23.26
CA LEU A 290 0.33 0.79 -24.49
C LEU A 290 1.41 0.98 -25.55
N PHE A 291 2.63 1.35 -25.16
CA PHE A 291 3.76 1.41 -26.07
C PHE A 291 4.17 0.02 -26.58
N THR A 292 4.08 -1.00 -25.71
CA THR A 292 4.28 -2.39 -26.13
C THR A 292 3.21 -2.80 -27.14
N ALA A 293 1.94 -2.50 -26.88
CA ALA A 293 0.84 -2.78 -27.79
C ALA A 293 1.03 -2.10 -29.17
N TYR A 294 1.49 -0.85 -29.16
CA TYR A 294 1.82 -0.11 -30.37
C TYR A 294 2.99 -0.75 -31.13
N SER A 295 4.08 -1.07 -30.44
CA SER A 295 5.31 -1.63 -31.05
C SER A 295 5.11 -3.03 -31.61
N TYR A 296 4.32 -3.86 -30.92
CA TYR A 296 3.96 -5.24 -31.34
C TYR A 296 2.73 -5.28 -32.25
N LYS A 297 2.15 -4.10 -32.60
CA LYS A 297 0.97 -3.97 -33.44
C LYS A 297 -0.21 -4.84 -32.96
N TRP A 298 -0.43 -4.88 -31.65
CA TRP A 298 -1.54 -5.63 -31.07
C TRP A 298 -2.89 -5.10 -31.56
N LYS A 299 -3.80 -6.04 -31.84
CA LYS A 299 -5.17 -5.72 -32.21
C LYS A 299 -6.08 -5.91 -30.99
N SER A 300 -7.15 -5.10 -30.94
CA SER A 300 -8.19 -5.19 -29.90
C SER A 300 -7.63 -5.24 -28.48
N PHE A 301 -6.62 -4.43 -28.19
CA PHE A 301 -6.02 -4.37 -26.85
C PHE A 301 -7.02 -3.84 -25.83
N LYS A 302 -7.17 -4.58 -24.72
CA LYS A 302 -7.92 -4.17 -23.53
C LYS A 302 -7.08 -4.43 -22.30
N GLY A 303 -7.31 -3.67 -21.22
CA GLY A 303 -6.53 -3.83 -20.00
C GLY A 303 -7.13 -3.15 -18.78
N VAL A 304 -6.69 -3.60 -17.61
CA VAL A 304 -6.93 -2.95 -16.32
C VAL A 304 -5.64 -2.87 -15.53
N ILE A 305 -5.46 -1.76 -14.80
CA ILE A 305 -4.24 -1.43 -14.06
C ILE A 305 -4.59 -0.90 -12.68
N GLU A 306 -3.82 -1.32 -11.68
CA GLU A 306 -3.75 -0.68 -10.36
C GLU A 306 -2.30 -0.65 -9.87
N GLY A 307 -1.63 0.52 -9.95
CA GLY A 307 -0.23 0.68 -9.60
C GLY A 307 0.68 -0.09 -10.55
N ASP A 308 1.45 -1.04 -10.01
CA ASP A 308 2.33 -1.96 -10.74
C ASP A 308 1.61 -3.20 -11.29
N ASP A 309 0.45 -3.55 -10.75
CA ASP A 309 -0.34 -4.68 -11.25
C ASP A 309 -1.07 -4.34 -12.56
N GLY A 310 -1.10 -5.29 -13.50
CA GLY A 310 -1.82 -5.18 -14.77
C GLY A 310 -2.39 -6.51 -15.23
N LEU A 311 -3.57 -6.46 -15.85
CA LEU A 311 -4.21 -7.61 -16.52
C LEU A 311 -4.73 -7.17 -17.89
N PHE A 312 -4.36 -7.90 -18.94
CA PHE A 312 -4.53 -7.48 -20.33
C PHE A 312 -5.04 -8.61 -21.19
N THR A 313 -5.82 -8.23 -22.22
CA THR A 313 -6.23 -9.13 -23.30
C THR A 313 -5.94 -8.49 -24.66
N TYR A 314 -5.47 -9.26 -25.63
CA TYR A 314 -5.07 -8.75 -26.94
C TYR A 314 -4.94 -9.88 -27.97
N PHE A 315 -4.81 -9.48 -29.24
CA PHE A 315 -4.44 -10.36 -30.35
C PHE A 315 -3.11 -9.89 -30.92
N GLY A 316 -2.11 -10.77 -30.95
CA GLY A 316 -0.78 -10.49 -31.44
C GLY A 316 0.28 -11.34 -30.75
N ASP A 317 1.55 -11.01 -31.00
CA ASP A 317 2.67 -11.74 -30.44
C ASP A 317 2.91 -11.39 -28.95
N GLU A 318 3.46 -12.36 -28.23
CA GLU A 318 3.81 -12.18 -26.82
C GLU A 318 5.08 -11.32 -26.68
N PRO A 319 5.06 -10.29 -25.84
CA PRO A 319 6.27 -9.53 -25.58
C PRO A 319 7.23 -10.34 -24.71
N THR A 320 8.50 -10.12 -24.89
CA THR A 320 9.54 -10.77 -24.09
C THR A 320 9.89 -9.92 -22.85
N PRO A 321 10.38 -10.51 -21.75
CA PRO A 321 10.98 -9.73 -20.67
C PRO A 321 12.17 -8.87 -21.13
N GLY A 322 12.87 -9.26 -22.22
CA GLY A 322 13.94 -8.49 -22.85
C GLY A 322 13.47 -7.15 -23.40
N TRP A 323 12.27 -7.08 -23.97
CA TRP A 323 11.64 -5.85 -24.43
C TRP A 323 11.49 -4.83 -23.28
N PHE A 324 11.00 -5.25 -22.13
CA PHE A 324 10.86 -4.37 -20.98
C PHE A 324 12.22 -3.96 -20.38
N LYS A 325 13.23 -4.84 -20.46
CA LYS A 325 14.60 -4.46 -20.08
C LYS A 325 15.17 -3.34 -20.97
N SER A 326 14.86 -3.35 -22.26
CA SER A 326 15.26 -2.25 -23.15
C SER A 326 14.55 -0.92 -22.85
N LEU A 327 13.45 -0.97 -22.10
CA LEU A 327 12.76 0.20 -21.54
C LEU A 327 13.21 0.54 -20.11
N GLY A 328 14.18 -0.19 -19.55
CA GLY A 328 14.70 0.02 -18.21
C GLY A 328 13.92 -0.69 -17.09
N PHE A 329 13.06 -1.67 -17.40
CA PHE A 329 12.22 -2.34 -16.42
C PHE A 329 12.45 -3.85 -16.37
N THR A 330 12.37 -4.42 -15.16
CA THR A 330 12.36 -5.86 -14.93
C THR A 330 10.94 -6.31 -14.60
N ILE A 331 10.38 -7.19 -15.43
CA ILE A 331 8.99 -7.64 -15.35
C ILE A 331 8.91 -9.16 -15.40
N LYS A 332 7.89 -9.71 -14.74
CA LYS A 332 7.40 -11.07 -14.93
C LYS A 332 6.09 -11.02 -15.68
N LEU A 333 6.02 -11.75 -16.77
CA LEU A 333 4.82 -11.89 -17.57
C LEU A 333 4.23 -13.27 -17.31
N GLN A 334 2.95 -13.33 -17.05
CA GLN A 334 2.21 -14.56 -16.84
C GLN A 334 1.09 -14.62 -17.88
N TYR A 335 0.99 -15.76 -18.58
CA TYR A 335 -0.01 -15.99 -19.60
C TYR A 335 -1.02 -17.01 -19.10
N PHE A 336 -2.27 -16.84 -19.48
CA PHE A 336 -3.38 -17.69 -19.03
C PHE A 336 -4.28 -18.08 -20.20
N ASP A 337 -4.89 -19.26 -20.08
CA ASP A 337 -5.87 -19.75 -21.06
C ASP A 337 -7.26 -19.15 -20.81
N SER A 338 -7.53 -18.71 -19.58
CA SER A 338 -8.81 -18.16 -19.18
C SER A 338 -8.63 -17.02 -18.17
N LEU A 339 -9.53 -16.02 -18.22
CA LEU A 339 -9.62 -14.96 -17.20
C LEU A 339 -9.90 -15.52 -15.80
N ASN A 340 -10.54 -16.68 -15.70
CA ASN A 340 -10.80 -17.36 -14.42
C ASN A 340 -9.52 -17.88 -13.73
N GLU A 341 -8.42 -17.96 -14.45
CA GLU A 341 -7.12 -18.40 -13.91
C GLU A 341 -6.19 -17.22 -13.63
N ALA A 342 -6.49 -16.07 -14.22
CA ALA A 342 -5.67 -14.90 -14.09
C ALA A 342 -5.83 -14.24 -12.70
N SER A 343 -4.69 -13.86 -12.12
CA SER A 343 -4.67 -13.09 -10.87
C SER A 343 -4.36 -11.62 -11.13
N PHE A 344 -5.16 -10.75 -10.53
CA PHE A 344 -4.93 -9.31 -10.57
C PHE A 344 -5.12 -8.71 -9.18
N CYS A 345 -4.12 -8.00 -8.67
CA CYS A 345 -4.08 -7.48 -7.30
C CYS A 345 -4.29 -8.57 -6.22
N GLY A 346 -3.88 -9.82 -6.50
CA GLY A 346 -4.08 -10.97 -5.63
C GLY A 346 -5.51 -11.51 -5.59
N LEU A 347 -6.36 -11.11 -6.53
CA LEU A 347 -7.74 -11.56 -6.70
C LEU A 347 -7.87 -12.40 -7.96
N VAL A 348 -8.82 -13.32 -7.96
CA VAL A 348 -9.22 -14.16 -9.09
C VAL A 348 -10.71 -13.92 -9.36
N PHE A 349 -11.14 -14.07 -10.61
CA PHE A 349 -12.47 -13.65 -11.04
C PHE A 349 -13.21 -14.82 -11.68
N ASP A 350 -14.31 -15.23 -11.08
CA ASP A 350 -15.17 -16.26 -11.64
C ASP A 350 -16.17 -15.66 -12.63
N SER A 351 -16.11 -16.11 -13.87
CA SER A 351 -16.99 -15.66 -14.95
C SER A 351 -18.38 -16.31 -14.93
N VAL A 352 -18.55 -17.41 -14.21
CA VAL A 352 -19.84 -18.13 -14.12
C VAL A 352 -20.67 -17.57 -12.97
N ASP A 353 -20.08 -17.55 -11.78
CA ASP A 353 -20.76 -17.09 -10.56
C ASP A 353 -20.62 -15.57 -10.36
N MET A 354 -19.90 -14.87 -11.26
CA MET A 354 -19.60 -13.42 -11.19
C MET A 354 -19.04 -12.99 -9.85
N CYS A 355 -18.17 -13.80 -9.28
CA CYS A 355 -17.68 -13.70 -7.92
C CYS A 355 -16.18 -13.38 -7.91
N VAL A 356 -15.74 -12.60 -6.92
CA VAL A 356 -14.33 -12.35 -6.64
C VAL A 356 -13.82 -13.39 -5.66
N LEU A 357 -12.76 -14.08 -6.03
CA LEU A 357 -12.11 -15.11 -5.25
C LEU A 357 -10.75 -14.63 -4.76
N ALA A 358 -10.37 -15.07 -3.57
CA ALA A 358 -9.04 -14.87 -3.02
C ALA A 358 -8.61 -16.12 -2.27
N ASP A 359 -7.30 -16.25 -2.01
CA ASP A 359 -6.75 -17.37 -1.26
C ASP A 359 -7.40 -17.49 0.13
N PRO A 360 -8.23 -18.52 0.38
CA PRO A 360 -8.95 -18.67 1.64
C PRO A 360 -8.00 -18.80 2.85
N ILE A 361 -6.90 -19.51 2.68
CA ILE A 361 -5.94 -19.75 3.77
C ILE A 361 -5.31 -18.42 4.19
N LYS A 362 -4.85 -17.63 3.23
CA LYS A 362 -4.24 -16.33 3.47
C LYS A 362 -5.18 -15.36 4.20
N LEU A 363 -6.46 -15.38 3.87
CA LEU A 363 -7.44 -14.54 4.53
C LEU A 363 -7.76 -15.02 5.94
N LEU A 364 -7.99 -16.32 6.13
CA LEU A 364 -8.32 -16.92 7.42
C LEU A 364 -7.19 -16.80 8.44
N LEU A 365 -5.93 -16.93 8.00
CA LEU A 365 -4.75 -16.76 8.87
C LEU A 365 -4.64 -15.37 9.47
N ASN A 366 -5.18 -14.36 8.79
CA ASN A 366 -5.03 -12.95 9.19
C ASN A 366 -6.23 -12.39 9.96
N VAL A 367 -7.40 -13.00 9.84
CA VAL A 367 -8.64 -12.37 10.33
C VAL A 367 -8.71 -12.28 11.85
N GLY A 368 -8.29 -13.31 12.56
CA GLY A 368 -8.38 -13.40 14.01
C GLY A 368 -7.31 -12.61 14.79
N TRP A 369 -6.30 -12.06 14.10
CA TRP A 369 -5.17 -11.38 14.75
C TRP A 369 -5.34 -9.88 14.79
N GLY A 370 -4.89 -9.26 15.89
CA GLY A 370 -4.82 -7.83 16.12
C GLY A 370 -3.43 -7.37 16.53
N LYS A 371 -3.20 -6.06 16.51
CA LYS A 371 -1.91 -5.43 16.79
C LYS A 371 -1.59 -5.35 18.28
N ALA A 372 -0.31 -5.15 18.62
CA ALA A 372 0.23 -5.08 19.98
C ALA A 372 -0.50 -4.11 20.92
N TYR A 373 -1.03 -2.98 20.41
CA TYR A 373 -1.76 -2.02 21.24
C TYR A 373 -3.07 -2.58 21.82
N LEU A 374 -3.56 -3.70 21.29
CA LEU A 374 -4.73 -4.42 21.77
C LEU A 374 -4.44 -5.38 22.94
N LEU A 375 -3.19 -5.49 23.38
CA LEU A 375 -2.78 -6.42 24.46
C LEU A 375 -3.63 -6.29 25.74
N ASN A 376 -4.12 -5.08 26.00
CA ASN A 376 -4.98 -4.80 27.17
C ASN A 376 -6.40 -4.37 26.75
N ALA A 377 -6.79 -4.60 25.51
CA ALA A 377 -8.13 -4.30 25.07
C ALA A 377 -9.16 -5.19 25.76
N SER A 378 -10.33 -4.63 26.05
CA SER A 378 -11.46 -5.43 26.57
C SER A 378 -11.96 -6.40 25.50
N GLN A 379 -12.56 -7.50 25.90
CA GLN A 379 -13.23 -8.44 25.00
C GLN A 379 -14.24 -7.73 24.09
N LYS A 380 -14.96 -6.74 24.63
CA LYS A 380 -15.90 -5.91 23.88
C LYS A 380 -15.20 -5.16 22.73
N THR A 381 -13.99 -4.65 22.95
CA THR A 381 -13.20 -3.98 21.91
C THR A 381 -12.72 -4.96 20.85
N SER A 382 -12.20 -6.13 21.25
CA SER A 382 -11.77 -7.19 20.33
C SER A 382 -12.93 -7.67 19.44
N ARG A 383 -14.11 -7.89 20.03
CA ARG A 383 -15.32 -8.28 19.27
C ARG A 383 -15.75 -7.23 18.25
N LYS A 384 -15.68 -5.93 18.59
CA LYS A 384 -15.97 -4.84 17.63
C LYS A 384 -15.00 -4.82 16.45
N MET A 385 -13.72 -5.13 16.68
CA MET A 385 -12.72 -5.22 15.62
C MET A 385 -12.89 -6.48 14.78
N LEU A 386 -13.15 -7.62 15.41
CA LEU A 386 -13.43 -8.85 14.69
C LEU A 386 -14.66 -8.69 13.80
N ARG A 387 -15.72 -8.03 14.30
CA ARG A 387 -16.90 -7.70 13.49
C ARG A 387 -16.52 -6.86 12.26
N ALA A 388 -15.72 -5.80 12.42
CA ALA A 388 -15.29 -4.99 11.30
C ALA A 388 -14.50 -5.79 10.25
N LYS A 389 -13.62 -6.70 10.70
CA LYS A 389 -12.86 -7.57 9.79
C LYS A 389 -13.75 -8.56 9.06
N CYS A 390 -14.68 -9.23 9.75
CA CYS A 390 -15.61 -10.18 9.13
C CYS A 390 -16.60 -9.48 8.19
N MET A 391 -17.09 -8.29 8.54
CA MET A 391 -17.91 -7.49 7.62
C MET A 391 -17.14 -7.13 6.35
N SER A 392 -15.88 -6.70 6.47
CA SER A 392 -15.02 -6.43 5.32
C SER A 392 -14.79 -7.67 4.45
N LEU A 393 -14.54 -8.83 5.05
CA LEU A 393 -14.37 -10.08 4.30
C LEU A 393 -15.66 -10.45 3.57
N TYR A 394 -16.78 -10.41 4.26
CA TYR A 394 -18.05 -10.83 3.68
C TYR A 394 -18.52 -9.91 2.55
N SER A 395 -18.42 -8.59 2.75
CA SER A 395 -18.80 -7.61 1.72
C SER A 395 -17.85 -7.59 0.52
N SER A 396 -16.56 -7.90 0.71
CA SER A 396 -15.58 -7.93 -0.38
C SER A 396 -15.62 -9.23 -1.17
N TYR A 397 -15.96 -10.35 -0.52
CA TYR A 397 -15.89 -11.70 -1.10
C TYR A 397 -17.21 -12.49 -0.93
N PRO A 398 -18.36 -11.92 -1.30
CA PRO A 398 -19.62 -12.65 -1.23
C PRO A 398 -19.57 -13.84 -2.22
N GLY A 399 -19.87 -15.05 -1.75
CA GLY A 399 -19.80 -16.27 -2.56
C GLY A 399 -18.42 -16.90 -2.73
N CYS A 400 -17.35 -16.30 -2.19
CA CYS A 400 -16.04 -16.97 -2.16
C CYS A 400 -16.09 -18.16 -1.21
N PRO A 401 -15.79 -19.39 -1.69
CA PRO A 401 -15.81 -20.60 -0.87
C PRO A 401 -15.00 -20.46 0.43
N VAL A 402 -15.47 -21.05 1.50
CA VAL A 402 -14.82 -21.07 2.81
C VAL A 402 -14.83 -19.68 3.48
N VAL A 403 -14.38 -18.64 2.77
CA VAL A 403 -14.20 -17.28 3.31
C VAL A 403 -15.54 -16.62 3.66
N SER A 404 -16.50 -16.67 2.73
CA SER A 404 -17.81 -16.06 2.95
C SER A 404 -18.59 -16.77 4.05
N SER A 405 -18.55 -18.10 4.10
CA SER A 405 -19.19 -18.92 5.15
C SER A 405 -18.56 -18.66 6.53
N PHE A 406 -17.23 -18.62 6.62
CA PHE A 406 -16.55 -18.23 7.85
C PHE A 406 -16.99 -16.86 8.34
N ALA A 407 -16.91 -15.85 7.47
CA ALA A 407 -17.23 -14.47 7.85
C ALA A 407 -18.69 -14.31 8.27
N PHE A 408 -19.62 -14.94 7.54
CA PHE A 408 -21.04 -14.96 7.87
C PHE A 408 -21.29 -15.59 9.26
N ASN A 409 -20.72 -16.77 9.54
CA ASN A 409 -20.94 -17.46 10.81
C ASN A 409 -20.33 -16.72 12.00
N ILE A 410 -19.16 -16.13 11.85
CA ILE A 410 -18.60 -15.28 12.91
C ILE A 410 -19.46 -14.04 13.14
N LEU A 411 -20.02 -13.43 12.11
CA LEU A 411 -20.96 -12.29 12.26
C LEU A 411 -22.24 -12.72 12.96
N ARG A 412 -22.81 -13.88 12.62
CA ARG A 412 -23.97 -14.48 13.31
C ARG A 412 -23.71 -14.67 14.80
N LEU A 413 -22.55 -15.23 15.17
CA LEU A 413 -22.16 -15.45 16.57
C LEU A 413 -21.84 -14.15 17.33
N LEU A 414 -21.36 -13.12 16.64
CA LEU A 414 -21.14 -11.79 17.23
C LEU A 414 -22.45 -11.04 17.48
N GLY A 415 -23.51 -11.38 16.73
CA GLY A 415 -24.78 -10.66 16.73
C GLY A 415 -24.64 -9.21 16.21
N PRO A 416 -25.72 -8.43 16.24
CA PRO A 416 -25.68 -7.03 15.85
C PRO A 416 -24.81 -6.18 16.80
N GLY A 417 -24.26 -5.06 16.32
CA GLY A 417 -23.50 -4.15 17.18
C GLY A 417 -22.51 -3.28 16.46
N TYR A 418 -21.86 -2.40 17.22
CA TYR A 418 -20.90 -1.44 16.69
C TYR A 418 -19.61 -2.09 16.21
N VAL A 419 -19.00 -1.49 15.21
CA VAL A 419 -17.68 -1.84 14.68
C VAL A 419 -16.57 -0.94 15.24
N ASN A 420 -15.34 -1.43 15.24
CA ASN A 420 -14.15 -0.63 15.50
C ASN A 420 -13.14 -0.86 14.36
N THR A 421 -12.96 0.16 13.53
CA THR A 421 -12.09 0.12 12.34
C THR A 421 -10.66 0.58 12.60
N ASN A 422 -10.25 0.78 13.86
CA ASN A 422 -8.89 1.20 14.18
C ASN A 422 -7.81 0.16 13.80
N CYS A 423 -8.21 -1.09 13.57
CA CYS A 423 -7.33 -2.13 13.00
C CYS A 423 -7.01 -1.91 11.51
N MET A 424 -7.71 -1.02 10.84
CA MET A 424 -7.56 -0.72 9.42
C MET A 424 -6.76 0.57 9.22
N ASN A 425 -5.93 0.61 8.17
CA ASN A 425 -5.36 1.87 7.70
C ASN A 425 -6.45 2.77 7.08
N ASN A 426 -6.13 4.03 6.79
CA ASN A 426 -7.13 5.00 6.29
C ASN A 426 -7.76 4.55 4.97
N TYR A 427 -6.97 4.00 4.04
CA TYR A 427 -7.48 3.50 2.76
C TYR A 427 -8.46 2.32 2.97
N LYS A 428 -8.05 1.29 3.73
CA LYS A 428 -8.92 0.14 4.05
C LYS A 428 -10.18 0.56 4.79
N ARG A 429 -10.10 1.58 5.66
CA ARG A 429 -11.26 2.10 6.37
C ARG A 429 -12.26 2.78 5.42
N THR A 430 -11.77 3.53 4.46
CA THR A 430 -12.62 4.15 3.43
C THR A 430 -13.32 3.09 2.59
N MET A 431 -12.55 2.15 2.05
CA MET A 431 -13.12 1.04 1.27
C MET A 431 -14.12 0.24 2.10
N PHE A 432 -13.82 -0.02 3.37
CA PHE A 432 -14.74 -0.71 4.28
C PHE A 432 -16.11 -0.04 4.34
N TYR A 433 -16.19 1.26 4.61
CA TYR A 433 -17.47 1.95 4.68
C TYR A 433 -18.19 2.00 3.31
N GLN A 434 -17.45 2.08 2.24
CA GLN A 434 -18.00 2.02 0.89
C GLN A 434 -18.56 0.62 0.59
N ASP A 435 -17.81 -0.42 0.91
CA ASP A 435 -18.18 -1.81 0.63
C ASP A 435 -19.37 -2.30 1.46
N ILE A 436 -19.50 -1.85 2.72
CA ILE A 436 -20.62 -2.26 3.60
C ILE A 436 -21.91 -1.49 3.33
N THR A 437 -21.85 -0.34 2.64
CA THR A 437 -23.04 0.45 2.34
C THR A 437 -23.94 -0.31 1.39
N GLY A 438 -25.19 -0.55 1.80
CA GLY A 438 -26.16 -1.30 1.02
C GLY A 438 -25.93 -2.82 0.94
N PHE A 439 -24.92 -3.36 1.64
CA PHE A 439 -24.68 -4.81 1.70
C PHE A 439 -25.56 -5.47 2.77
N ASP A 440 -26.27 -6.53 2.38
CA ASP A 440 -27.11 -7.30 3.32
C ASP A 440 -26.28 -8.39 4.02
N PHE A 441 -26.02 -8.21 5.30
CA PHE A 441 -25.28 -9.14 6.13
C PHE A 441 -26.14 -10.27 6.71
N ASN A 442 -27.46 -10.29 6.48
CA ASN A 442 -28.37 -11.30 7.04
C ASN A 442 -28.53 -12.51 6.11
N ASN A 443 -28.31 -12.33 4.82
CA ASN A 443 -28.41 -13.41 3.86
C ASN A 443 -27.20 -14.33 3.94
N ARG A 444 -27.46 -15.65 4.01
CA ARG A 444 -26.40 -16.64 3.91
C ARG A 444 -25.72 -16.57 2.53
N PRO A 445 -24.39 -16.67 2.45
CA PRO A 445 -23.70 -16.65 1.16
C PRO A 445 -24.09 -17.88 0.34
N VAL A 446 -24.34 -17.65 -0.95
CA VAL A 446 -24.47 -18.72 -1.93
C VAL A 446 -23.12 -18.90 -2.61
N VAL A 447 -22.56 -20.10 -2.50
CA VAL A 447 -21.28 -20.46 -3.09
C VAL A 447 -21.56 -21.31 -4.34
N GLY A 448 -21.22 -20.76 -5.51
CA GLY A 448 -21.42 -21.43 -6.78
C GLY A 448 -20.40 -22.56 -7.02
N PHE A 449 -20.75 -23.50 -7.88
CA PHE A 449 -19.88 -24.64 -8.19
C PHE A 449 -18.64 -24.19 -9.01
N GLY A 450 -18.79 -23.21 -9.88
CA GLY A 450 -17.65 -22.63 -10.62
C GLY A 450 -16.59 -22.08 -9.70
N SER A 451 -16.98 -21.29 -8.72
CA SER A 451 -16.09 -20.74 -7.68
C SER A 451 -15.36 -21.82 -6.88
N ARG A 452 -16.04 -22.94 -6.56
CA ARG A 452 -15.42 -24.08 -5.87
C ARG A 452 -14.34 -24.76 -6.70
N ILE A 453 -14.57 -24.97 -7.99
CA ILE A 453 -13.59 -25.57 -8.90
C ILE A 453 -12.36 -24.67 -9.03
N ILE A 454 -12.55 -23.36 -9.20
CA ILE A 454 -11.45 -22.41 -9.31
C ILE A 454 -10.61 -22.40 -8.02
N VAL A 455 -11.25 -22.32 -6.85
CA VAL A 455 -10.54 -22.39 -5.56
C VAL A 455 -9.77 -23.70 -5.40
N SER A 456 -10.37 -24.82 -5.79
CA SER A 456 -9.69 -26.12 -5.76
C SER A 456 -8.47 -26.15 -6.70
N LYS A 457 -8.62 -25.63 -7.92
CA LYS A 457 -7.53 -25.60 -8.92
C LYS A 457 -6.38 -24.70 -8.50
N LEU A 458 -6.66 -23.48 -8.06
CA LEU A 458 -5.65 -22.45 -7.82
C LEU A 458 -5.07 -22.48 -6.40
N PHE A 459 -5.91 -22.72 -5.39
CA PHE A 459 -5.50 -22.68 -3.98
C PHE A 459 -5.36 -24.06 -3.35
N LYS A 460 -5.57 -25.13 -4.14
CA LYS A 460 -5.34 -26.53 -3.73
C LYS A 460 -6.20 -27.03 -2.56
N ILE A 461 -7.35 -26.41 -2.31
CA ILE A 461 -8.34 -26.85 -1.34
C ILE A 461 -9.42 -27.62 -2.11
N SER A 462 -9.52 -28.95 -1.91
CA SER A 462 -10.50 -29.76 -2.62
C SER A 462 -11.93 -29.28 -2.38
N VAL A 463 -12.83 -29.50 -3.33
CA VAL A 463 -14.25 -29.12 -3.17
C VAL A 463 -14.84 -29.77 -1.92
N GLN A 464 -14.46 -31.01 -1.61
CA GLN A 464 -14.89 -31.70 -0.42
C GLN A 464 -14.39 -31.01 0.85
N ASP A 465 -13.09 -30.64 0.91
CA ASP A 465 -12.53 -29.91 2.05
C ASP A 465 -13.19 -28.55 2.24
N GLN A 466 -13.51 -27.86 1.16
CA GLN A 466 -14.26 -26.60 1.23
C GLN A 466 -15.62 -26.78 1.92
N MET A 467 -16.38 -27.80 1.52
CA MET A 467 -17.69 -28.11 2.11
C MET A 467 -17.57 -28.52 3.59
N ILE A 468 -16.63 -29.39 3.92
CA ILE A 468 -16.36 -29.81 5.30
C ILE A 468 -16.02 -28.61 6.19
N LEU A 469 -15.22 -27.68 5.69
CA LEU A 469 -14.87 -26.45 6.42
C LEU A 469 -16.08 -25.54 6.63
N GLU A 470 -16.92 -25.40 5.62
CA GLU A 470 -18.14 -24.60 5.70
C GLU A 470 -19.12 -25.19 6.70
N ASP A 471 -19.34 -26.51 6.71
CA ASP A 471 -20.15 -27.22 7.70
C ASP A 471 -19.57 -27.07 9.11
N TYR A 472 -18.24 -27.13 9.26
CA TYR A 472 -17.58 -26.85 10.53
C TYR A 472 -17.89 -25.45 11.04
N PHE A 473 -17.80 -24.40 10.18
CA PHE A 473 -18.14 -23.04 10.60
C PHE A 473 -19.63 -22.88 10.94
N ASP A 474 -20.51 -23.54 10.20
CA ASP A 474 -21.94 -23.55 10.47
C ASP A 474 -22.27 -24.17 11.83
N SER A 475 -21.55 -25.21 12.22
CA SER A 475 -21.70 -25.90 13.51
C SER A 475 -21.15 -25.12 14.69
N MET A 476 -20.39 -24.06 14.48
CA MET A 476 -19.85 -23.24 15.56
C MET A 476 -20.96 -22.55 16.36
N TYR A 477 -20.94 -22.74 17.66
CA TYR A 477 -21.90 -22.13 18.60
C TYR A 477 -21.31 -21.00 19.45
N LYS A 478 -20.00 -20.85 19.43
CA LYS A 478 -19.27 -19.78 20.15
C LYS A 478 -18.06 -19.30 19.35
N ILE A 479 -17.62 -18.09 19.65
CA ILE A 479 -16.38 -17.55 19.11
C ILE A 479 -15.23 -18.00 19.99
N ASP A 480 -14.32 -18.78 19.42
CA ASP A 480 -13.10 -19.27 20.07
C ASP A 480 -11.98 -19.39 19.03
N ASP A 481 -10.74 -19.55 19.50
CA ASP A 481 -9.64 -19.95 18.63
C ASP A 481 -9.90 -21.38 18.12
N TRP A 482 -9.62 -21.63 16.86
CA TRP A 482 -10.05 -22.83 16.16
C TRP A 482 -8.93 -23.47 15.32
N THR A 483 -9.09 -24.74 15.01
CA THR A 483 -8.23 -25.51 14.09
C THR A 483 -9.07 -26.53 13.36
N HIS A 484 -8.63 -26.92 12.18
CA HIS A 484 -9.28 -27.97 11.42
C HIS A 484 -8.24 -28.81 10.66
N PRO A 485 -8.32 -30.17 10.67
CA PRO A 485 -7.34 -31.04 10.02
C PRO A 485 -7.15 -30.77 8.53
N SER A 486 -8.23 -30.46 7.81
CA SER A 486 -8.18 -30.14 6.36
C SER A 486 -7.33 -28.92 6.03
N LEU A 487 -7.12 -27.98 6.97
CA LEU A 487 -6.28 -26.80 6.74
C LEU A 487 -4.82 -26.99 7.17
N VAL A 488 -4.56 -27.89 8.11
CA VAL A 488 -3.21 -28.12 8.62
C VAL A 488 -2.25 -28.56 7.51
N GLY A 489 -2.72 -29.40 6.59
CA GLY A 489 -1.92 -29.88 5.45
C GLY A 489 -1.58 -28.78 4.41
N TYR A 490 -2.43 -27.76 4.28
CA TYR A 490 -2.26 -26.65 3.35
C TYR A 490 -1.42 -25.51 3.92
N CYS A 491 -1.39 -25.32 5.24
CA CYS A 491 -0.77 -24.19 5.91
C CYS A 491 0.72 -24.36 6.24
N ASN A 492 1.23 -25.59 6.29
CA ASN A 492 2.40 -25.85 7.13
C ASN A 492 3.77 -25.84 6.44
N LYS A 493 3.87 -26.17 5.15
CA LYS A 493 5.21 -26.38 4.56
C LYS A 493 5.98 -25.08 4.36
N ASP A 494 5.36 -24.09 3.76
CA ASP A 494 6.05 -22.84 3.43
C ASP A 494 6.10 -21.87 4.61
N GLN A 495 5.12 -21.92 5.52
CA GLN A 495 5.09 -21.07 6.70
C GLN A 495 6.07 -21.50 7.79
N LEU A 496 6.26 -22.79 8.00
CA LEU A 496 7.29 -23.31 8.90
C LEU A 496 8.68 -23.00 8.32
N HIS A 497 8.87 -23.22 7.02
CA HIS A 497 10.12 -22.87 6.34
C HIS A 497 10.42 -21.38 6.40
N TYR A 498 9.42 -20.51 6.21
CA TYR A 498 9.57 -19.07 6.37
C TYR A 498 9.93 -18.70 7.81
N SER A 499 9.27 -19.28 8.78
CA SER A 499 9.55 -19.07 10.21
C SER A 499 10.98 -19.47 10.54
N ASP A 500 11.44 -20.63 10.05
CA ASP A 500 12.79 -21.12 10.28
C ASP A 500 13.86 -20.26 9.58
N VAL A 501 13.63 -19.90 8.32
CA VAL A 501 14.57 -19.08 7.55
C VAL A 501 14.61 -17.63 8.04
N TYR A 502 13.46 -17.05 8.41
CA TYR A 502 13.37 -15.63 8.80
C TYR A 502 13.69 -15.41 10.28
N VAL A 503 13.40 -16.39 11.12
CA VAL A 503 13.60 -16.32 12.58
C VAL A 503 14.98 -16.84 12.99
N HIS A 504 15.51 -17.82 12.28
CA HIS A 504 16.80 -18.48 12.62
C HIS A 504 17.98 -17.97 11.82
N ASP A 505 17.77 -17.37 10.65
CA ASP A 505 18.86 -16.70 9.95
C ASP A 505 19.09 -15.31 10.53
N SER A 506 19.93 -15.26 11.51
CA SER A 506 20.84 -14.20 12.01
C SER A 506 20.47 -12.72 11.84
N TYR A 507 19.41 -12.36 11.13
CA TYR A 507 18.98 -10.96 10.96
C TYR A 507 18.22 -10.43 12.17
N CYS A 508 17.57 -11.32 12.88
CA CYS A 508 17.07 -11.07 14.22
C CYS A 508 18.03 -11.77 15.18
N HIS A 509 19.16 -11.18 15.47
CA HIS A 509 20.12 -11.73 16.42
C HIS A 509 19.41 -12.23 17.68
N GLY A 510 19.25 -13.55 17.77
CA GLY A 510 18.65 -14.20 18.93
C GLY A 510 17.15 -14.01 19.06
N ASN A 511 16.40 -14.37 18.06
CA ASN A 511 14.96 -14.54 18.09
C ASN A 511 14.12 -13.27 17.92
N CYS A 512 13.56 -13.08 16.76
CA CYS A 512 12.41 -12.22 16.53
C CYS A 512 11.14 -13.05 16.24
N PRO A 513 10.73 -14.00 17.11
CA PRO A 513 9.44 -14.66 16.94
C PRO A 513 8.34 -13.65 17.20
N ILE A 514 7.31 -13.69 16.41
CA ILE A 514 6.08 -13.01 16.74
C ILE A 514 5.56 -13.63 18.04
N LEU A 515 5.42 -12.80 19.08
CA LEU A 515 4.75 -13.24 20.28
C LEU A 515 3.25 -13.20 20.03
N ARG A 516 2.66 -14.34 19.72
CA ARG A 516 1.21 -14.50 19.60
C ARG A 516 0.60 -14.65 20.99
N VAL A 517 -0.32 -13.76 21.31
CA VAL A 517 -0.96 -13.71 22.63
C VAL A 517 -2.41 -14.17 22.47
N PRO A 518 -2.76 -15.35 23.00
CA PRO A 518 -4.13 -15.81 23.00
C PRO A 518 -5.06 -14.85 23.74
N HIS A 519 -6.30 -14.73 23.28
CA HIS A 519 -7.32 -13.87 23.86
C HIS A 519 -7.59 -14.15 25.34
N LYS A 520 -7.44 -15.40 25.77
CA LYS A 520 -7.71 -15.86 27.17
C LYS A 520 -6.49 -15.79 28.10
N MET A 521 -5.48 -14.95 27.80
CA MET A 521 -4.35 -14.83 28.73
C MET A 521 -4.75 -14.35 30.12
N THR A 522 -4.26 -15.06 31.13
CA THR A 522 -4.45 -14.69 32.53
C THR A 522 -3.74 -13.37 32.87
N ARG A 523 -4.31 -12.56 33.77
CA ARG A 523 -3.71 -11.30 34.27
C ARG A 523 -2.24 -11.44 34.67
N LYS A 524 -1.86 -12.59 35.29
CA LYS A 524 -0.46 -12.89 35.68
C LYS A 524 0.51 -12.93 34.49
N ARG A 525 0.10 -13.51 33.37
CA ARG A 525 0.95 -13.61 32.16
C ARG A 525 1.05 -12.27 31.44
N GLN A 526 -0.03 -11.47 31.44
CA GLN A 526 -0.02 -10.09 30.94
C GLN A 526 0.90 -9.18 31.76
N GLN A 527 0.93 -9.34 33.09
CA GLN A 527 1.83 -8.60 33.97
C GLN A 527 3.29 -8.99 33.75
N LYS A 528 3.60 -10.26 33.47
CA LYS A 528 4.95 -10.73 33.16
C LYS A 528 5.46 -10.12 31.85
N LEU A 529 4.62 -10.01 30.83
CA LEU A 529 4.94 -9.34 29.57
C LEU A 529 5.14 -7.82 29.74
N LYS A 530 4.39 -7.17 30.62
CA LYS A 530 4.61 -5.75 30.95
C LYS A 530 5.94 -5.51 31.68
N LYS A 531 6.34 -6.43 32.56
CA LYS A 531 7.63 -6.33 33.29
C LYS A 531 8.85 -6.56 32.38
N GLN A 532 8.67 -7.17 31.21
CA GLN A 532 9.73 -7.34 30.22
C GLN A 532 9.95 -6.08 29.35
N LYS A 533 9.17 -5.00 29.54
CA LYS A 533 9.55 -3.70 28.98
C LYS A 533 10.79 -3.16 29.68
N PRO A 534 11.76 -2.59 28.95
CA PRO A 534 12.91 -1.95 29.58
C PRO A 534 12.43 -0.89 30.58
N GLN A 535 12.95 -0.93 31.80
CA GLN A 535 12.77 0.18 32.75
C GLN A 535 13.28 1.45 32.07
N GLN A 536 12.40 2.44 31.94
CA GLN A 536 12.85 3.80 31.58
C GLN A 536 13.85 4.23 32.64
N ARG A 537 15.00 4.72 32.21
CA ARG A 537 15.96 5.37 33.13
C ARG A 537 15.19 6.46 33.88
N PRO A 538 15.44 6.64 35.19
CA PRO A 538 14.84 7.75 35.92
C PRO A 538 15.19 9.06 35.22
N ALA A 539 14.18 9.88 34.98
CA ALA A 539 14.34 11.20 34.40
C ALA A 539 15.27 12.02 35.29
N VAL A 540 16.32 12.59 34.73
CA VAL A 540 17.13 13.59 35.39
C VAL A 540 16.17 14.75 35.77
N PRO A 541 16.17 15.24 37.02
CA PRO A 541 15.25 16.28 37.43
C PRO A 541 15.52 17.57 36.63
N VAL A 542 14.56 17.93 35.80
CA VAL A 542 14.56 19.21 35.11
C VAL A 542 14.16 20.28 36.14
N VAL A 543 15.09 21.13 36.48
CA VAL A 543 14.85 22.33 37.29
C VAL A 543 13.81 23.21 36.57
N ARG A 544 12.59 23.25 37.10
CA ARG A 544 11.51 24.10 36.58
C ARG A 544 11.82 25.57 36.83
N ARG A 545 11.97 26.35 35.76
CA ARG A 545 11.89 27.82 35.88
C ARG A 545 10.44 28.24 36.15
N PRO A 546 10.19 29.27 36.93
CA PRO A 546 8.83 29.67 37.31
C PRO A 546 8.04 30.18 36.12
N VAL A 547 6.79 29.72 36.02
CA VAL A 547 5.82 30.12 34.99
C VAL A 547 5.24 31.50 35.37
N VAL A 548 5.50 32.49 34.53
CA VAL A 548 4.82 33.80 34.60
C VAL A 548 3.43 33.63 33.97
N LYS A 549 2.38 33.80 34.78
CA LYS A 549 0.98 33.81 34.33
C LYS A 549 0.73 35.05 33.45
N ARG A 550 0.27 34.83 32.21
CA ARG A 550 -0.33 35.88 31.39
C ARG A 550 -1.85 35.85 31.52
N PRO A 551 -2.52 37.01 31.53
CA PRO A 551 -3.96 37.11 31.78
C PRO A 551 -4.79 36.70 30.57
N ASN A 552 -5.98 36.16 30.84
CA ASN A 552 -7.02 35.77 29.90
C ASN A 552 -7.40 36.93 28.97
N ARG A 553 -7.41 36.68 27.66
CA ARG A 553 -8.14 37.50 26.70
C ARG A 553 -9.24 36.65 26.06
N THR A 554 -10.46 37.14 26.23
CA THR A 554 -11.70 36.68 25.63
C THR A 554 -11.62 36.67 24.10
N MET A 555 -12.12 35.60 23.50
CA MET A 555 -12.35 35.48 22.05
C MET A 555 -13.43 36.47 21.61
N ALA A 556 -13.16 37.24 20.60
CA ALA A 556 -14.16 37.82 19.71
C ALA A 556 -13.81 37.46 18.27
N THR A 557 -14.79 36.88 17.64
CA THR A 557 -14.89 36.45 16.26
C THR A 557 -14.77 37.59 15.27
N VAL A 558 -14.03 37.38 14.18
CA VAL A 558 -14.43 37.57 12.77
C VAL A 558 -13.21 37.17 11.91
N MET A 559 -13.32 36.11 11.11
CA MET A 559 -12.32 35.80 10.12
C MET A 559 -12.60 36.59 8.85
N ASP A 560 -11.67 37.43 8.47
CA ASP A 560 -11.67 38.13 7.20
C ASP A 560 -11.02 37.20 6.12
N ASN A 561 -11.79 36.85 5.11
CA ASN A 561 -11.41 35.89 4.08
C ASN A 561 -10.35 36.40 3.07
N SER A 562 -9.89 37.65 3.22
CA SER A 562 -8.98 38.27 2.24
C SER A 562 -7.50 37.95 2.42
N SER A 563 -7.09 37.36 3.57
CA SER A 563 -5.67 37.11 3.86
C SER A 563 -5.14 35.73 3.43
N ILE A 564 -6.03 34.79 3.07
CA ILE A 564 -5.66 33.39 2.78
C ILE A 564 -5.13 33.24 1.35
N GLY A 565 -5.69 33.97 0.40
CA GLY A 565 -5.24 33.94 -0.99
C GLY A 565 -3.84 34.51 -1.22
N SER A 566 -3.42 35.50 -0.39
CA SER A 566 -2.10 36.12 -0.51
C SER A 566 -0.96 35.24 0.02
N LYS A 567 -1.23 34.36 1.00
CA LYS A 567 -0.20 33.47 1.56
C LYS A 567 0.21 32.34 0.61
N ILE A 568 -0.70 31.88 -0.25
CA ILE A 568 -0.40 30.84 -1.24
C ILE A 568 0.48 31.40 -2.36
N GLY A 569 0.22 32.62 -2.78
CA GLY A 569 1.02 33.29 -3.81
C GLY A 569 2.46 33.56 -3.37
N SER A 570 2.65 33.96 -2.11
CA SER A 570 3.97 34.29 -1.58
C SER A 570 4.82 33.05 -1.27
N ALA A 571 4.21 31.95 -0.79
CA ALA A 571 4.93 30.68 -0.58
C ALA A 571 5.50 30.11 -1.87
N LEU A 572 4.82 30.33 -2.99
CA LEU A 572 5.26 29.86 -4.32
C LEU A 572 6.29 30.80 -4.95
N GLY A 573 6.20 32.11 -4.69
CA GLY A 573 7.19 33.08 -5.11
C GLY A 573 8.56 32.90 -4.46
N GLY A 574 8.58 32.50 -3.18
CA GLY A 574 9.81 32.21 -2.44
C GLY A 574 10.63 31.03 -2.97
N VAL A 575 9.95 30.02 -3.56
CA VAL A 575 10.64 28.87 -4.17
C VAL A 575 11.43 29.27 -5.41
N LEU A 576 10.96 30.26 -6.15
CA LEU A 576 11.63 30.73 -7.38
C LEU A 576 12.84 31.63 -7.12
N GLY A 577 12.86 32.34 -5.97
CA GLY A 577 13.93 33.30 -5.65
C GLY A 577 15.21 32.66 -5.06
N HIS A 578 15.12 31.52 -4.41
CA HIS A 578 16.24 30.91 -3.67
C HIS A 578 16.81 29.65 -4.30
N GLY A 579 16.08 28.99 -5.21
CA GLY A 579 16.57 27.80 -5.91
C GLY A 579 17.69 28.07 -6.93
N ALA A 580 17.88 29.30 -7.35
CA ALA A 580 18.90 29.68 -8.31
C ALA A 580 20.28 29.99 -7.69
N GLN A 581 20.37 30.08 -6.34
CA GLN A 581 21.64 30.42 -5.68
C GLN A 581 22.26 29.32 -4.82
N GLN A 582 21.61 28.15 -4.65
CA GLN A 582 22.13 27.11 -3.75
C GLN A 582 22.00 25.65 -4.25
N LEU A 583 21.80 25.42 -5.56
CA LEU A 583 22.00 24.08 -6.13
C LEU A 583 23.02 24.14 -7.26
#